data_71140eaa3fe377a17fe65b1fe93f4fc3
#
_entry.id   71140eaa3fe377a17fe65b1fe93f4fc3
#
_cell.length_a   1.000
_cell.length_b   1.000
_cell.length_c   1.000
_cell.angle_alpha   90.00
_cell.angle_beta   90.00
_cell.angle_gamma   90.00
#
_symmetry.space_group_name_H-M   'P 1'
#
loop_
_entity.id
_entity.type
_entity.pdbx_description
1 polymer ?
#
loop_
_entity_poly.entity_id
_entity_poly.type
_entity_poly.pdbx_seq_one_letter_code
_entity_poly.pdbx_strand_id
1 'polypeptide(L)'
;MKKFSLIYLFWGLIFIVLPLFLILAHALSSNTDLSEFAFTLDNFHRFFEPLYVKILITSLILAGLSTILCLIVGYPVAYIISKMSEKVRNNMILIFIIPMWMNFLLRTYAWLTLLGNKGLINKFIGLFGLGPWDLMYNSKAIMIGMVYNFLPFMVLPIYTVLLKMDQKLIEAAKDLGANDFEVFIKVIFPLSLPGIYTGITMVFIPAISTFVVPNLLGGNNFYLIGNLIEKQFTFTGDWGFGSAISMILIVIMLLILVVPKLFNKKIKTGDLGGDIFWKK
;
A
#
# COMPACT_ATOMS: atom_id res chain seq x y z
N MET A 1 9.74 -33.83 -5.91
CA MET A 1 9.30 -32.57 -5.28
C MET A 1 10.36 -31.96 -4.36
N LYS A 2 11.07 -32.70 -3.47
CA LYS A 2 12.09 -32.14 -2.54
C LYS A 2 13.27 -31.38 -3.20
N LYS A 3 13.74 -31.79 -4.39
CA LYS A 3 14.86 -31.11 -5.08
C LYS A 3 14.51 -29.71 -5.62
N PHE A 4 13.28 -29.50 -6.11
CA PHE A 4 12.81 -28.17 -6.56
C PHE A 4 12.62 -27.20 -5.40
N SER A 5 12.19 -27.72 -4.24
CA SER A 5 12.08 -26.93 -3.01
C SER A 5 13.44 -26.40 -2.54
N LEU A 6 14.52 -27.17 -2.73
CA LEU A 6 15.87 -26.77 -2.31
C LEU A 6 16.43 -25.64 -3.19
N ILE A 7 16.18 -25.68 -4.49
CA ILE A 7 16.58 -24.61 -5.44
C ILE A 7 15.86 -23.30 -5.08
N TYR A 8 14.55 -23.37 -4.78
CA TYR A 8 13.77 -22.22 -4.38
C TYR A 8 14.25 -21.61 -3.05
N LEU A 9 14.56 -22.47 -2.07
CA LEU A 9 15.12 -22.03 -0.78
C LEU A 9 16.49 -21.36 -0.95
N PHE A 10 17.37 -21.93 -1.78
CA PHE A 10 18.68 -21.34 -2.09
C PHE A 10 18.56 -19.98 -2.79
N TRP A 11 17.64 -19.89 -3.75
CA TRP A 11 17.34 -18.63 -4.42
C TRP A 11 16.82 -17.57 -3.42
N GLY A 12 15.87 -17.94 -2.56
CA GLY A 12 15.33 -17.04 -1.53
C GLY A 12 16.41 -16.59 -0.54
N LEU A 13 17.32 -17.46 -0.16
CA LEU A 13 18.42 -17.14 0.75
C LEU A 13 19.36 -16.09 0.13
N ILE A 14 19.73 -16.25 -1.15
CA ILE A 14 20.62 -15.30 -1.84
C ILE A 14 19.94 -13.97 -2.11
N PHE A 15 18.70 -13.98 -2.63
CA PHE A 15 18.07 -12.77 -3.14
C PHE A 15 17.19 -12.03 -2.11
N ILE A 16 16.83 -12.68 -0.99
CA ILE A 16 16.02 -12.05 0.06
C ILE A 16 16.83 -11.93 1.35
N VAL A 17 17.37 -13.03 1.86
CA VAL A 17 18.00 -13.03 3.20
C VAL A 17 19.35 -12.32 3.18
N LEU A 18 20.18 -12.56 2.15
CA LEU A 18 21.50 -11.94 2.07
C LEU A 18 21.43 -10.40 1.98
N PRO A 19 20.60 -9.77 1.11
CA PRO A 19 20.45 -8.32 1.10
C PRO A 19 19.93 -7.74 2.43
N LEU A 20 18.97 -8.41 3.07
CA LEU A 20 18.48 -7.99 4.38
C LEU A 20 19.56 -8.07 5.46
N PHE A 21 20.40 -9.11 5.40
CA PHE A 21 21.55 -9.24 6.30
C PHE A 21 22.60 -8.15 6.06
N LEU A 22 22.88 -7.79 4.80
CA LEU A 22 23.78 -6.69 4.46
C LEU A 22 23.26 -5.33 4.99
N ILE A 23 21.95 -5.08 4.81
CA ILE A 23 21.30 -3.87 5.36
C ILE A 23 21.44 -3.86 6.89
N LEU A 24 21.21 -5.00 7.57
CA LEU A 24 21.37 -5.10 9.01
C LEU A 24 22.83 -4.87 9.43
N ALA A 25 23.79 -5.43 8.71
CA ALA A 25 25.21 -5.23 8.98
C ALA A 25 25.62 -3.75 8.85
N HIS A 26 25.20 -3.06 7.78
CA HIS A 26 25.43 -1.61 7.65
C HIS A 26 24.73 -0.82 8.76
N ALA A 27 23.51 -1.17 9.15
CA ALA A 27 22.78 -0.49 10.21
C ALA A 27 23.51 -0.55 11.57
N LEU A 28 24.25 -1.65 11.79
CA LEU A 28 25.02 -1.93 13.04
C LEU A 28 26.51 -1.57 12.90
N SER A 29 26.96 -0.99 11.79
CA SER A 29 28.34 -0.57 11.58
C SER A 29 28.47 0.94 11.70
N SER A 30 29.56 1.40 12.35
CA SER A 30 29.95 2.81 12.35
C SER A 30 30.67 3.19 11.04
N ASN A 31 31.23 2.23 10.34
CA ASN A 31 31.95 2.45 9.09
C ASN A 31 31.10 2.12 7.88
N THR A 32 31.27 2.93 6.82
CA THR A 32 30.62 2.68 5.52
C THR A 32 31.18 1.43 4.84
N ASP A 33 32.43 1.09 5.10
CA ASP A 33 33.08 -0.13 4.61
C ASP A 33 32.92 -1.26 5.63
N LEU A 34 32.24 -2.33 5.22
CA LEU A 34 32.04 -3.52 6.07
C LEU A 34 33.33 -4.34 6.26
N SER A 35 34.41 -4.06 5.53
CA SER A 35 35.73 -4.69 5.78
C SER A 35 36.33 -4.24 7.11
N GLU A 36 35.98 -3.04 7.58
CA GLU A 36 36.36 -2.47 8.87
C GLU A 36 35.15 -2.37 9.82
N PHE A 37 34.42 -3.49 9.97
CA PHE A 37 33.21 -3.51 10.78
C PHE A 37 33.50 -3.15 12.25
N ALA A 38 32.86 -2.05 12.70
CA ALA A 38 32.87 -1.66 14.09
C ALA A 38 31.42 -1.53 14.59
N PHE A 39 31.04 -2.37 15.53
CA PHE A 39 29.66 -2.42 16.03
C PHE A 39 29.25 -1.11 16.70
N THR A 40 28.11 -0.56 16.28
CA THR A 40 27.50 0.61 16.92
C THR A 40 25.96 0.54 16.85
N LEU A 41 25.32 1.22 17.79
CA LEU A 41 23.87 1.48 17.78
C LEU A 41 23.56 2.97 17.50
N ASP A 42 24.57 3.79 17.22
CA ASP A 42 24.40 5.24 17.05
C ASP A 42 23.48 5.58 15.87
N ASN A 43 23.51 4.76 14.80
CA ASN A 43 22.60 4.91 13.68
C ASN A 43 21.12 4.79 14.09
N PHE A 44 20.83 3.89 15.03
CA PHE A 44 19.47 3.74 15.56
C PHE A 44 19.14 4.87 16.55
N HIS A 45 20.08 5.29 17.41
CA HIS A 45 19.87 6.42 18.33
C HIS A 45 19.57 7.71 17.57
N ARG A 46 20.32 7.99 16.50
CA ARG A 46 20.10 9.15 15.63
C ARG A 46 18.69 9.18 15.03
N PHE A 47 18.09 8.03 14.75
CA PHE A 47 16.72 7.99 14.22
C PHE A 47 15.69 8.56 15.22
N PHE A 48 15.92 8.47 16.53
CA PHE A 48 15.02 9.00 17.54
C PHE A 48 15.11 10.52 17.72
N GLU A 49 15.96 11.21 16.98
CA GLU A 49 15.92 12.67 16.94
C GLU A 49 14.55 13.17 16.47
N PRO A 50 14.03 14.27 17.03
CA PRO A 50 12.67 14.76 16.77
C PRO A 50 12.37 14.96 15.29
N LEU A 51 13.36 15.32 14.47
CA LEU A 51 13.23 15.53 13.03
C LEU A 51 12.81 14.24 12.31
N TYR A 52 13.53 13.14 12.56
CA TYR A 52 13.29 11.87 11.85
C TYR A 52 12.01 11.18 12.32
N VAL A 53 11.72 11.27 13.62
CA VAL A 53 10.44 10.79 14.17
C VAL A 53 9.25 11.54 13.55
N LYS A 54 9.36 12.86 13.38
CA LYS A 54 8.32 13.67 12.72
C LYS A 54 8.12 13.23 11.26
N ILE A 55 9.22 12.96 10.52
CA ILE A 55 9.16 12.46 9.14
C ILE A 55 8.43 11.11 9.11
N LEU A 56 8.76 10.18 10.01
CA LEU A 56 8.09 8.88 10.10
C LEU A 56 6.59 9.05 10.37
N ILE A 57 6.21 9.84 11.38
CA ILE A 57 4.79 10.08 11.73
C ILE A 57 4.05 10.69 10.55
N THR A 58 4.61 11.68 9.87
CA THR A 58 4.00 12.29 8.67
C THR A 58 3.80 11.25 7.57
N SER A 59 4.78 10.37 7.36
CA SER A 59 4.70 9.29 6.37
C SER A 59 3.61 8.28 6.72
N LEU A 60 3.49 7.89 7.99
CA LEU A 60 2.44 6.98 8.49
C LEU A 60 1.06 7.60 8.30
N ILE A 61 0.89 8.89 8.63
CA ILE A 61 -0.38 9.61 8.46
C ILE A 61 -0.78 9.67 6.98
N LEU A 62 0.13 10.09 6.09
CA LEU A 62 -0.18 10.19 4.66
C LEU A 62 -0.45 8.83 4.02
N ALA A 63 0.33 7.80 4.37
CA ALA A 63 0.08 6.43 3.91
C ALA A 63 -1.27 5.90 4.43
N GLY A 64 -1.59 6.15 5.71
CA GLY A 64 -2.87 5.78 6.32
C GLY A 64 -4.05 6.47 5.67
N LEU A 65 -3.99 7.80 5.49
CA LEU A 65 -5.04 8.58 4.83
C LEU A 65 -5.23 8.14 3.38
N SER A 66 -4.14 7.92 2.62
CA SER A 66 -4.22 7.43 1.25
C SER A 66 -4.85 6.03 1.19
N THR A 67 -4.53 5.15 2.14
CA THR A 67 -5.13 3.81 2.24
C THR A 67 -6.62 3.88 2.54
N ILE A 68 -7.03 4.76 3.47
CA ILE A 68 -8.45 4.98 3.80
C ILE A 68 -9.21 5.53 2.59
N LEU A 69 -8.64 6.50 1.87
CA LEU A 69 -9.24 7.04 0.64
C LEU A 69 -9.34 5.96 -0.46
N CYS A 70 -8.30 5.13 -0.63
CA CYS A 70 -8.37 3.99 -1.53
C CYS A 70 -9.47 3.00 -1.15
N LEU A 71 -9.72 2.78 0.14
CA LEU A 71 -10.79 1.91 0.62
C LEU A 71 -12.17 2.54 0.37
N ILE A 72 -12.35 3.82 0.71
CA ILE A 72 -13.63 4.54 0.52
C ILE A 72 -14.04 4.56 -0.96
N VAL A 73 -13.09 4.77 -1.87
CA VAL A 73 -13.36 4.77 -3.32
C VAL A 73 -13.35 3.35 -3.89
N GLY A 74 -12.39 2.53 -3.49
CA GLY A 74 -12.16 1.20 -4.06
C GLY A 74 -13.21 0.17 -3.69
N TYR A 75 -13.77 0.22 -2.47
CA TYR A 75 -14.78 -0.74 -2.04
C TYR A 75 -16.09 -0.61 -2.86
N PRO A 76 -16.70 0.59 -3.00
CA PRO A 76 -17.88 0.76 -3.85
C PRO A 76 -17.62 0.35 -5.30
N VAL A 77 -16.46 0.72 -5.85
CA VAL A 77 -16.08 0.34 -7.22
C VAL A 77 -15.99 -1.18 -7.37
N ALA A 78 -15.29 -1.87 -6.45
CA ALA A 78 -15.18 -3.32 -6.46
C ALA A 78 -16.56 -4.00 -6.32
N TYR A 79 -17.42 -3.46 -5.47
CA TYR A 79 -18.78 -3.96 -5.27
C TYR A 79 -19.65 -3.81 -6.52
N ILE A 80 -19.64 -2.63 -7.14
CA ILE A 80 -20.39 -2.38 -8.37
C ILE A 80 -19.90 -3.32 -9.49
N ILE A 81 -18.59 -3.43 -9.70
CA ILE A 81 -18.01 -4.30 -10.73
C ILE A 81 -18.37 -5.77 -10.46
N SER A 82 -18.37 -6.22 -9.20
CA SER A 82 -18.72 -7.62 -8.86
C SER A 82 -20.16 -8.01 -9.23
N LYS A 83 -21.07 -7.02 -9.31
CA LYS A 83 -22.50 -7.21 -9.67
C LYS A 83 -22.76 -7.14 -11.16
N MET A 84 -21.80 -6.70 -11.97
CA MET A 84 -21.97 -6.58 -13.43
C MET A 84 -21.97 -7.94 -14.13
N SER A 85 -22.55 -8.00 -15.33
CA SER A 85 -22.46 -9.18 -16.19
C SER A 85 -21.01 -9.51 -16.53
N GLU A 86 -20.71 -10.77 -16.76
CA GLU A 86 -19.32 -11.26 -16.92
C GLU A 86 -18.53 -10.49 -17.98
N LYS A 87 -19.14 -10.21 -19.13
CA LYS A 87 -18.47 -9.48 -20.22
C LYS A 87 -18.12 -8.04 -19.82
N VAL A 88 -19.04 -7.31 -19.18
CA VAL A 88 -18.81 -5.93 -18.73
C VAL A 88 -17.79 -5.91 -17.61
N ARG A 89 -17.92 -6.81 -16.65
CA ARG A 89 -17.01 -6.98 -15.51
C ARG A 89 -15.57 -7.20 -15.94
N ASN A 90 -15.33 -8.10 -16.90
CA ASN A 90 -13.99 -8.38 -17.41
C ASN A 90 -13.38 -7.13 -18.08
N ASN A 91 -14.16 -6.36 -18.84
CA ASN A 91 -13.70 -5.11 -19.42
C ASN A 91 -13.41 -4.05 -18.36
N MET A 92 -14.26 -3.91 -17.33
CA MET A 92 -14.05 -2.95 -16.24
C MET A 92 -12.77 -3.26 -15.44
N ILE A 93 -12.50 -4.53 -15.16
CA ILE A 93 -11.26 -4.93 -14.49
C ILE A 93 -10.02 -4.60 -15.33
N LEU A 94 -10.08 -4.74 -16.64
CA LEU A 94 -8.98 -4.36 -17.52
C LEU A 94 -8.63 -2.87 -17.41
N ILE A 95 -9.62 -1.99 -17.20
CA ILE A 95 -9.39 -0.55 -16.98
C ILE A 95 -8.51 -0.29 -15.75
N PHE A 96 -8.58 -1.13 -14.72
CA PHE A 96 -7.70 -1.03 -13.55
C PHE A 96 -6.34 -1.68 -13.79
N ILE A 97 -6.28 -2.76 -14.57
CA ILE A 97 -5.03 -3.52 -14.81
C ILE A 97 -4.13 -2.80 -15.82
N ILE A 98 -4.68 -2.28 -16.91
CA ILE A 98 -3.90 -1.64 -17.99
C ILE A 98 -3.00 -0.50 -17.46
N PRO A 99 -3.48 0.45 -16.63
CA PRO A 99 -2.62 1.48 -16.06
C PRO A 99 -1.49 0.91 -15.17
N MET A 100 -1.69 -0.25 -14.53
CA MET A 100 -0.65 -0.87 -13.70
C MET A 100 0.56 -1.34 -14.51
N TRP A 101 0.38 -1.67 -15.79
CA TRP A 101 1.48 -2.05 -16.69
C TRP A 101 2.29 -0.85 -17.17
N MET A 102 1.76 0.36 -17.03
CA MET A 102 2.52 1.56 -17.33
C MET A 102 3.57 1.82 -16.26
N ASN A 103 4.70 2.39 -16.68
CA ASN A 103 5.75 2.80 -15.76
C ASN A 103 5.20 3.77 -14.69
N PHE A 104 5.53 3.49 -13.43
CA PHE A 104 5.07 4.26 -12.26
C PHE A 104 5.47 5.74 -12.33
N LEU A 105 6.71 6.03 -12.80
CA LEU A 105 7.19 7.39 -12.98
C LEU A 105 6.38 8.15 -14.01
N LEU A 106 6.12 7.56 -15.18
CA LEU A 106 5.34 8.21 -16.25
C LEU A 106 3.92 8.55 -15.78
N ARG A 107 3.29 7.67 -15.02
CA ARG A 107 1.97 7.94 -14.44
C ARG A 107 2.00 9.12 -13.46
N THR A 108 3.05 9.20 -12.64
CA THR A 108 3.19 10.30 -11.69
C THR A 108 3.53 11.62 -12.39
N TYR A 109 4.33 11.60 -13.47
CA TYR A 109 4.57 12.77 -14.33
C TYR A 109 3.31 13.28 -15.01
N ALA A 110 2.40 12.38 -15.42
CA ALA A 110 1.11 12.81 -15.99
C ALA A 110 0.32 13.66 -14.97
N TRP A 111 0.33 13.29 -13.69
CA TRP A 111 -0.30 14.10 -12.64
C TRP A 111 0.36 15.46 -12.44
N LEU A 112 1.68 15.56 -12.62
CA LEU A 112 2.41 16.83 -12.58
C LEU A 112 1.90 17.79 -13.66
N THR A 113 1.64 17.27 -14.86
CA THR A 113 1.08 18.04 -15.96
C THR A 113 -0.40 18.40 -15.73
N LEU A 114 -1.19 17.48 -15.14
CA LEU A 114 -2.62 17.70 -14.90
C LEU A 114 -2.87 18.73 -13.78
N LEU A 115 -2.13 18.64 -12.68
CA LEU A 115 -2.29 19.48 -11.48
C LEU A 115 -1.58 20.83 -11.57
N GLY A 116 -0.67 21.01 -12.53
CA GLY A 116 0.08 22.24 -12.69
C GLY A 116 -0.80 23.49 -12.85
N ASN A 117 -0.27 24.67 -12.56
CA ASN A 117 -1.01 25.94 -12.64
C ASN A 117 -1.63 26.19 -14.02
N LYS A 118 -0.97 25.78 -15.09
CA LYS A 118 -1.47 25.81 -16.48
C LYS A 118 -2.01 24.43 -16.94
N GLY A 119 -2.19 23.49 -16.00
CA GLY A 119 -2.65 22.14 -16.29
C GLY A 119 -4.11 22.07 -16.70
N LEU A 120 -4.51 20.86 -17.18
CA LEU A 120 -5.87 20.65 -17.70
C LEU A 120 -6.93 20.88 -16.61
N ILE A 121 -6.66 20.51 -15.36
CA ILE A 121 -7.62 20.71 -14.25
C ILE A 121 -7.84 22.19 -14.00
N ASN A 122 -6.80 23.00 -13.91
CA ASN A 122 -6.94 24.46 -13.73
C ASN A 122 -7.57 25.14 -14.94
N LYS A 123 -7.31 24.68 -16.15
CA LYS A 123 -8.01 25.16 -17.34
C LYS A 123 -9.51 24.85 -17.29
N PHE A 124 -9.87 23.65 -16.88
CA PHE A 124 -11.28 23.26 -16.74
C PHE A 124 -11.99 24.08 -15.63
N ILE A 125 -11.35 24.28 -14.47
CA ILE A 125 -11.88 25.12 -13.39
C ILE A 125 -12.04 26.57 -13.87
N GLY A 126 -11.10 27.07 -14.66
CA GLY A 126 -11.15 28.42 -15.26
C GLY A 126 -12.34 28.64 -16.19
N LEU A 127 -12.88 27.60 -16.84
CA LEU A 127 -14.09 27.69 -17.66
C LEU A 127 -15.33 28.10 -16.84
N PHE A 128 -15.33 27.80 -15.54
CA PHE A 128 -16.40 28.19 -14.61
C PHE A 128 -16.14 29.54 -13.89
N GLY A 129 -15.15 30.32 -14.36
CA GLY A 129 -14.80 31.60 -13.76
C GLY A 129 -14.10 31.49 -12.39
N LEU A 130 -13.68 30.28 -11.98
CA LEU A 130 -12.89 30.04 -10.79
C LEU A 130 -11.41 30.20 -11.12
N GLY A 131 -10.67 31.00 -10.32
CA GLY A 131 -9.25 31.26 -10.57
C GLY A 131 -8.40 29.99 -10.47
N PRO A 132 -7.15 30.02 -10.96
CA PRO A 132 -6.28 28.87 -10.84
C PRO A 132 -6.06 28.51 -9.37
N TRP A 133 -6.29 27.22 -9.05
CA TRP A 133 -6.03 26.69 -7.71
C TRP A 133 -4.58 26.19 -7.63
N ASP A 134 -3.97 26.41 -6.48
CA ASP A 134 -2.65 25.87 -6.19
C ASP A 134 -2.78 24.40 -5.78
N LEU A 135 -2.82 23.52 -6.80
CA LEU A 135 -3.04 22.08 -6.63
C LEU A 135 -1.73 21.31 -6.48
N MET A 136 -0.57 21.94 -6.72
CA MET A 136 0.75 21.31 -6.72
C MET A 136 1.54 21.61 -5.45
N TYR A 137 2.55 20.78 -5.19
CA TYR A 137 3.54 20.94 -4.13
C TYR A 137 2.95 21.02 -2.72
N ASN A 138 1.91 20.25 -2.49
CA ASN A 138 1.23 20.14 -1.20
C ASN A 138 0.84 18.68 -0.88
N SER A 139 0.41 18.43 0.37
CA SER A 139 0.01 17.10 0.81
C SER A 139 -1.19 16.54 0.04
N LYS A 140 -2.08 17.40 -0.49
CA LYS A 140 -3.24 16.98 -1.29
C LYS A 140 -2.79 16.40 -2.63
N ALA A 141 -1.81 17.03 -3.30
CA ALA A 141 -1.22 16.51 -4.53
C ALA A 141 -0.59 15.13 -4.32
N ILE A 142 0.17 14.98 -3.22
CA ILE A 142 0.76 13.69 -2.85
C ILE A 142 -0.34 12.65 -2.66
N MET A 143 -1.41 12.96 -1.91
CA MET A 143 -2.52 12.05 -1.66
C MET A 143 -3.23 11.64 -2.96
N ILE A 144 -3.51 12.59 -3.86
CA ILE A 144 -4.11 12.29 -5.18
C ILE A 144 -3.21 11.32 -5.96
N GLY A 145 -1.92 11.60 -6.02
CA GLY A 145 -0.95 10.73 -6.69
C GLY A 145 -0.85 9.35 -6.06
N MET A 146 -0.85 9.24 -4.74
CA MET A 146 -0.85 7.97 -4.01
C MET A 146 -2.14 7.18 -4.27
N VAL A 147 -3.31 7.82 -4.12
CA VAL A 147 -4.61 7.17 -4.34
C VAL A 147 -4.70 6.64 -5.77
N TYR A 148 -4.37 7.46 -6.77
CA TYR A 148 -4.40 7.03 -8.16
C TYR A 148 -3.48 5.83 -8.43
N ASN A 149 -2.25 5.89 -7.92
CA ASN A 149 -1.28 4.81 -8.16
C ASN A 149 -1.63 3.51 -7.44
N PHE A 150 -2.23 3.60 -6.25
CA PHE A 150 -2.47 2.44 -5.38
C PHE A 150 -3.92 1.95 -5.38
N LEU A 151 -4.88 2.69 -5.94
CA LEU A 151 -6.29 2.30 -6.00
C LEU A 151 -6.53 0.90 -6.58
N PRO A 152 -5.86 0.47 -7.67
CA PRO A 152 -6.05 -0.88 -8.21
C PRO A 152 -5.68 -1.98 -7.21
N PHE A 153 -4.67 -1.76 -6.36
CA PHE A 153 -4.26 -2.71 -5.32
C PHE A 153 -5.28 -2.85 -4.19
N MET A 154 -6.19 -1.88 -4.04
CA MET A 154 -7.34 -1.98 -3.15
C MET A 154 -8.53 -2.67 -3.83
N VAL A 155 -8.85 -2.28 -5.07
CA VAL A 155 -10.02 -2.77 -5.81
C VAL A 155 -9.93 -4.26 -6.10
N LEU A 156 -8.79 -4.75 -6.60
CA LEU A 156 -8.64 -6.12 -7.09
C LEU A 156 -8.84 -7.19 -6.01
N PRO A 157 -8.23 -7.10 -4.81
CA PRO A 157 -8.45 -8.08 -3.75
C PRO A 157 -9.91 -8.11 -3.26
N ILE A 158 -10.51 -6.93 -3.06
CA ILE A 158 -11.90 -6.80 -2.61
C ILE A 158 -12.84 -7.41 -3.66
N TYR A 159 -12.68 -7.04 -4.92
CA TYR A 159 -13.42 -7.59 -6.04
C TYR A 159 -13.30 -9.12 -6.12
N THR A 160 -12.10 -9.66 -5.95
CA THR A 160 -11.86 -11.11 -6.03
C THR A 160 -12.62 -11.88 -4.94
N VAL A 161 -12.71 -11.33 -3.73
CA VAL A 161 -13.49 -11.94 -2.63
C VAL A 161 -14.97 -11.79 -2.89
N LEU A 162 -15.45 -10.63 -3.30
CA LEU A 162 -16.86 -10.39 -3.61
C LEU A 162 -17.36 -11.28 -4.77
N LEU A 163 -16.53 -11.52 -5.77
CA LEU A 163 -16.87 -12.38 -6.90
C LEU A 163 -17.04 -13.85 -6.51
N LYS A 164 -16.26 -14.31 -5.52
CA LYS A 164 -16.30 -15.70 -5.02
C LYS A 164 -17.37 -15.94 -3.95
N MET A 165 -18.08 -14.90 -3.54
CA MET A 165 -19.11 -15.00 -2.50
C MET A 165 -20.30 -15.83 -3.01
N ASP A 166 -20.76 -16.78 -2.20
CA ASP A 166 -21.92 -17.60 -2.52
C ASP A 166 -23.19 -16.74 -2.48
N GLN A 167 -23.86 -16.63 -3.63
CA GLN A 167 -25.11 -15.88 -3.76
C GLN A 167 -26.24 -16.44 -2.90
N LYS A 168 -26.23 -17.73 -2.59
CA LYS A 168 -27.21 -18.37 -1.72
C LYS A 168 -27.24 -17.77 -0.31
N LEU A 169 -26.12 -17.24 0.19
CA LEU A 169 -26.08 -16.56 1.48
C LEU A 169 -26.85 -15.24 1.45
N ILE A 170 -26.81 -14.55 0.31
CA ILE A 170 -27.54 -13.30 0.09
C ILE A 170 -29.04 -13.59 -0.04
N GLU A 171 -29.39 -14.61 -0.82
CA GLU A 171 -30.77 -15.06 -1.01
C GLU A 171 -31.38 -15.50 0.31
N ALA A 172 -30.73 -16.38 1.08
CA ALA A 172 -31.18 -16.81 2.39
C ALA A 172 -31.42 -15.67 3.38
N ALA A 173 -30.54 -14.65 3.38
CA ALA A 173 -30.75 -13.47 4.22
C ALA A 173 -31.99 -12.66 3.81
N LYS A 174 -32.27 -12.57 2.51
CA LYS A 174 -33.49 -11.90 1.98
C LYS A 174 -34.75 -12.71 2.29
N ASP A 175 -34.68 -14.00 2.19
CA ASP A 175 -35.81 -14.93 2.56
C ASP A 175 -36.16 -14.81 4.04
N LEU A 176 -35.18 -14.50 4.89
CA LEU A 176 -35.39 -14.19 6.32
C LEU A 176 -35.89 -12.74 6.57
N GLY A 177 -36.22 -12.00 5.52
CA GLY A 177 -36.79 -10.63 5.61
C GLY A 177 -35.77 -9.50 5.72
N ALA A 178 -34.46 -9.77 5.54
CA ALA A 178 -33.46 -8.71 5.57
C ALA A 178 -33.56 -7.82 4.31
N ASN A 179 -33.56 -6.50 4.51
CA ASN A 179 -33.48 -5.54 3.42
C ASN A 179 -32.05 -5.46 2.84
N ASP A 180 -31.89 -4.83 1.67
CA ASP A 180 -30.59 -4.78 0.96
C ASP A 180 -29.46 -4.16 1.80
N PHE A 181 -29.76 -3.18 2.64
CA PHE A 181 -28.78 -2.55 3.53
C PHE A 181 -28.36 -3.49 4.68
N GLU A 182 -29.31 -4.24 5.23
CA GLU A 182 -29.00 -5.26 6.25
C GLU A 182 -28.17 -6.40 5.67
N VAL A 183 -28.53 -6.86 4.46
CA VAL A 183 -27.75 -7.89 3.73
C VAL A 183 -26.32 -7.37 3.49
N PHE A 184 -26.17 -6.10 3.09
CA PHE A 184 -24.86 -5.51 2.90
C PHE A 184 -24.04 -5.49 4.19
N ILE A 185 -24.58 -4.95 5.29
CA ILE A 185 -23.85 -4.80 6.55
C ILE A 185 -23.62 -6.13 7.26
N LYS A 186 -24.64 -7.00 7.28
CA LYS A 186 -24.59 -8.23 8.09
C LYS A 186 -23.98 -9.43 7.35
N VAL A 187 -23.99 -9.44 6.01
CA VAL A 187 -23.53 -10.57 5.19
C VAL A 187 -22.35 -10.16 4.30
N ILE A 188 -22.56 -9.21 3.38
CA ILE A 188 -21.58 -8.91 2.34
C ILE A 188 -20.32 -8.28 2.91
N PHE A 189 -20.44 -7.25 3.73
CA PHE A 189 -19.31 -6.52 4.30
C PHE A 189 -18.44 -7.42 5.19
N PRO A 190 -18.97 -8.20 6.15
CA PRO A 190 -18.18 -9.13 6.97
C PRO A 190 -17.48 -10.21 6.15
N LEU A 191 -18.14 -10.78 5.14
CA LEU A 191 -17.54 -11.78 4.27
C LEU A 191 -16.49 -11.19 3.33
N SER A 192 -16.52 -9.89 3.07
CA SER A 192 -15.51 -9.17 2.25
C SER A 192 -14.28 -8.75 3.05
N LEU A 193 -14.26 -8.81 4.37
CA LEU A 193 -13.14 -8.40 5.23
C LEU A 193 -11.78 -8.99 4.82
N PRO A 194 -11.65 -10.27 4.43
CA PRO A 194 -10.36 -10.79 3.96
C PRO A 194 -9.82 -10.05 2.74
N GLY A 195 -10.70 -9.63 1.82
CA GLY A 195 -10.34 -8.81 0.66
C GLY A 195 -9.91 -7.39 1.07
N ILE A 196 -10.63 -6.79 2.03
CA ILE A 196 -10.30 -5.47 2.59
C ILE A 196 -8.93 -5.50 3.27
N TYR A 197 -8.64 -6.48 4.12
CA TYR A 197 -7.34 -6.61 4.79
C TYR A 197 -6.20 -6.79 3.79
N THR A 198 -6.41 -7.60 2.75
CA THR A 198 -5.43 -7.77 1.68
C THR A 198 -5.20 -6.46 0.95
N GLY A 199 -6.27 -5.75 0.57
CA GLY A 199 -6.19 -4.44 -0.10
C GLY A 199 -5.48 -3.39 0.75
N ILE A 200 -5.83 -3.27 2.04
CA ILE A 200 -5.14 -2.35 2.98
C ILE A 200 -3.65 -2.63 3.00
N THR A 201 -3.25 -3.89 3.11
CA THR A 201 -1.84 -4.27 3.17
C THR A 201 -1.11 -3.96 1.86
N MET A 202 -1.76 -4.26 0.72
CA MET A 202 -1.19 -4.02 -0.61
C MET A 202 -1.08 -2.53 -0.96
N VAL A 203 -1.87 -1.66 -0.33
CA VAL A 203 -1.80 -0.21 -0.51
C VAL A 203 -0.86 0.43 0.51
N PHE A 204 -1.00 0.11 1.79
CA PHE A 204 -0.28 0.80 2.87
C PHE A 204 1.24 0.60 2.81
N ILE A 205 1.70 -0.64 2.53
CA ILE A 205 3.14 -0.95 2.49
C ILE A 205 3.88 -0.15 1.42
N PRO A 206 3.46 -0.15 0.13
CA PRO A 206 4.12 0.69 -0.85
C PRO A 206 3.86 2.19 -0.64
N ALA A 207 2.73 2.59 -0.04
CA ALA A 207 2.44 3.99 0.23
C ALA A 207 3.41 4.60 1.26
N ILE A 208 3.76 3.87 2.34
CA ILE A 208 4.70 4.39 3.35
C ILE A 208 6.13 4.47 2.83
N SER A 209 6.53 3.56 1.94
CA SER A 209 7.90 3.48 1.42
C SER A 209 8.11 4.29 0.13
N THR A 210 7.05 4.86 -0.45
CA THR A 210 7.17 5.62 -1.70
C THR A 210 7.99 6.89 -1.51
N PHE A 211 8.88 7.17 -2.46
CA PHE A 211 9.65 8.41 -2.54
C PHE A 211 9.36 9.20 -3.83
N VAL A 212 8.92 8.54 -4.87
CA VAL A 212 8.68 9.15 -6.19
C VAL A 212 7.52 10.14 -6.15
N VAL A 213 6.39 9.76 -5.54
CA VAL A 213 5.20 10.62 -5.50
C VAL A 213 5.46 11.90 -4.70
N PRO A 214 6.03 11.83 -3.47
CA PRO A 214 6.37 13.05 -2.73
C PRO A 214 7.44 13.90 -3.44
N ASN A 215 8.46 13.31 -4.07
CA ASN A 215 9.47 14.05 -4.82
C ASN A 215 8.86 14.87 -5.97
N LEU A 216 7.94 14.28 -6.73
CA LEU A 216 7.37 14.92 -7.91
C LEU A 216 6.19 15.85 -7.57
N LEU A 217 5.26 15.42 -6.72
CA LEU A 217 4.02 16.14 -6.45
C LEU A 217 4.06 16.98 -5.17
N GLY A 218 4.93 16.65 -4.23
CA GLY A 218 5.11 17.38 -2.97
C GLY A 218 6.14 18.50 -3.04
N GLY A 219 7.03 18.47 -4.05
CA GLY A 219 8.14 19.40 -4.14
C GLY A 219 9.09 19.28 -2.94
N ASN A 220 9.94 20.28 -2.75
CA ASN A 220 10.96 20.28 -1.68
C ASN A 220 10.38 20.42 -0.25
N ASN A 221 9.08 20.69 -0.12
CA ASN A 221 8.43 20.95 1.17
C ASN A 221 7.96 19.69 1.89
N PHE A 222 7.88 18.56 1.19
CA PHE A 222 7.37 17.30 1.74
C PHE A 222 8.43 16.22 1.65
N TYR A 223 8.96 15.87 2.83
CA TYR A 223 9.95 14.83 3.00
C TYR A 223 9.31 13.66 3.74
N LEU A 224 9.17 12.53 3.06
CA LEU A 224 8.66 11.29 3.65
C LEU A 224 9.81 10.33 3.95
N ILE A 225 9.52 9.27 4.69
CA ILE A 225 10.54 8.29 5.11
C ILE A 225 11.23 7.64 3.91
N GLY A 226 10.51 7.37 2.82
CA GLY A 226 11.08 6.85 1.57
C GLY A 226 12.10 7.81 0.95
N ASN A 227 11.81 9.13 0.96
CA ASN A 227 12.75 10.15 0.48
C ASN A 227 13.99 10.25 1.36
N LEU A 228 13.81 10.10 2.68
CA LEU A 228 14.93 10.10 3.61
C LEU A 228 15.87 8.92 3.34
N ILE A 229 15.33 7.72 3.19
CA ILE A 229 16.10 6.51 2.85
C ILE A 229 16.83 6.70 1.52
N GLU A 230 16.11 7.10 0.45
CA GLU A 230 16.70 7.36 -0.87
C GLU A 230 17.89 8.33 -0.76
N LYS A 231 17.71 9.44 -0.04
CA LYS A 231 18.75 10.46 0.12
C LYS A 231 19.98 9.93 0.84
N GLN A 232 19.81 9.12 1.90
CA GLN A 232 20.96 8.57 2.62
C GLN A 232 21.82 7.69 1.71
N PHE A 233 21.20 6.84 0.89
CA PHE A 233 21.95 5.95 -0.01
C PHE A 233 22.51 6.64 -1.25
N THR A 234 21.76 7.58 -1.85
CA THR A 234 22.12 8.12 -3.18
C THR A 234 22.88 9.44 -3.13
N PHE A 235 22.64 10.30 -2.13
CA PHE A 235 23.19 11.65 -2.07
C PHE A 235 24.20 11.86 -0.95
N THR A 236 23.90 11.38 0.26
CA THR A 236 24.79 11.57 1.41
C THR A 236 25.84 10.48 1.55
N GLY A 237 25.60 9.30 0.96
CA GLY A 237 26.47 8.15 1.12
C GLY A 237 26.51 7.57 2.55
N ASP A 238 25.56 7.96 3.41
CA ASP A 238 25.43 7.48 4.78
C ASP A 238 24.67 6.15 4.82
N TRP A 239 25.35 5.09 4.41
CA TRP A 239 24.79 3.75 4.30
C TRP A 239 24.35 3.18 5.65
N GLY A 240 25.09 3.51 6.74
CA GLY A 240 24.77 3.08 8.09
C GLY A 240 23.41 3.61 8.54
N PHE A 241 23.21 4.91 8.43
CA PHE A 241 21.95 5.54 8.84
C PHE A 241 20.80 5.19 7.91
N GLY A 242 21.01 5.17 6.57
CA GLY A 242 20.00 4.73 5.61
C GLY A 242 19.52 3.30 5.88
N SER A 243 20.44 2.40 6.23
CA SER A 243 20.14 1.03 6.60
C SER A 243 19.38 0.93 7.92
N ALA A 244 19.72 1.72 8.94
CA ALA A 244 19.02 1.73 10.22
C ALA A 244 17.55 2.19 10.04
N ILE A 245 17.30 3.25 9.26
CA ILE A 245 15.95 3.71 8.94
C ILE A 245 15.17 2.61 8.18
N SER A 246 15.81 1.95 7.22
CA SER A 246 15.20 0.86 6.46
C SER A 246 14.82 -0.32 7.34
N MET A 247 15.68 -0.71 8.30
CA MET A 247 15.38 -1.78 9.26
C MET A 247 14.20 -1.42 10.18
N ILE A 248 14.14 -0.18 10.68
CA ILE A 248 13.00 0.30 11.48
C ILE A 248 11.71 0.23 10.64
N LEU A 249 11.76 0.67 9.39
CA LEU A 249 10.60 0.63 8.49
C LEU A 249 10.15 -0.80 8.22
N ILE A 250 11.08 -1.75 8.00
CA ILE A 250 10.78 -3.18 7.83
C ILE A 250 10.08 -3.73 9.08
N VAL A 251 10.57 -3.41 10.28
CA VAL A 251 9.92 -3.86 11.53
C VAL A 251 8.50 -3.31 11.64
N ILE A 252 8.29 -2.03 11.34
CA ILE A 252 6.94 -1.42 11.33
C ILE A 252 6.03 -2.13 10.32
N MET A 253 6.50 -2.39 9.10
CA MET A 253 5.74 -3.11 8.08
C MET A 253 5.38 -4.53 8.52
N LEU A 254 6.32 -5.26 9.13
CA LEU A 254 6.07 -6.60 9.67
C LEU A 254 5.04 -6.57 10.80
N LEU A 255 5.08 -5.59 11.69
CA LEU A 255 4.06 -5.42 12.73
C LEU A 255 2.67 -5.20 12.12
N ILE A 256 2.57 -4.35 11.11
CA ILE A 256 1.30 -4.09 10.41
C ILE A 256 0.77 -5.35 9.70
N LEU A 257 1.65 -6.21 9.18
CA LEU A 257 1.26 -7.49 8.56
C LEU A 257 0.81 -8.55 9.56
N VAL A 258 1.45 -8.60 10.73
CA VAL A 258 1.24 -9.66 11.73
C VAL A 258 0.04 -9.34 12.64
N VAL A 259 -0.12 -8.07 13.05
CA VAL A 259 -1.17 -7.66 13.99
C VAL A 259 -2.57 -8.07 13.53
N PRO A 260 -3.02 -7.82 12.28
CA PRO A 260 -4.35 -8.24 11.83
C PRO A 260 -4.52 -9.77 11.82
N LYS A 261 -3.45 -10.52 11.54
CA LYS A 261 -3.51 -12.00 11.53
C LYS A 261 -3.70 -12.56 12.93
N LEU A 262 -3.12 -11.94 13.94
CA LEU A 262 -3.30 -12.35 15.35
C LEU A 262 -4.74 -12.11 15.82
N PHE A 263 -5.35 -10.99 15.40
CA PHE A 263 -6.76 -10.71 15.70
C PHE A 263 -7.71 -11.63 14.93
N ASN A 264 -7.42 -11.96 13.67
CA ASN A 264 -8.23 -12.86 12.86
C ASN A 264 -8.21 -14.33 13.35
N LYS A 265 -7.14 -14.74 14.03
CA LYS A 265 -7.07 -16.08 14.65
C LYS A 265 -8.10 -16.24 15.78
N LYS A 266 -8.44 -15.16 16.50
CA LYS A 266 -9.53 -15.13 17.49
C LYS A 266 -10.92 -15.20 16.86
N ILE A 267 -11.10 -14.73 15.64
CA ILE A 267 -12.39 -14.78 14.92
C ILE A 267 -12.59 -16.18 14.29
N LYS A 268 -11.53 -16.89 13.88
CA LYS A 268 -11.61 -18.27 13.37
C LYS A 268 -11.83 -19.33 14.44
N THR A 269 -11.55 -19.06 15.71
CA THR A 269 -11.84 -19.95 16.84
C THR A 269 -13.25 -19.78 17.40
N GLY A 270 -14.01 -18.81 16.92
CA GLY A 270 -15.44 -18.65 17.17
C GLY A 270 -16.25 -19.13 15.97
N ASP A 271 -16.51 -20.42 15.94
CA ASP A 271 -17.67 -21.10 15.37
C ASP A 271 -18.27 -20.58 14.05
N LEU A 272 -17.59 -20.79 12.93
CA LEU A 272 -18.20 -20.94 11.61
C LEU A 272 -17.36 -21.96 10.81
N GLY A 273 -17.81 -23.22 10.82
CA GLY A 273 -17.57 -24.27 9.86
C GLY A 273 -16.25 -24.29 9.05
N GLY A 274 -15.10 -24.55 9.71
CA GLY A 274 -13.80 -24.53 9.09
C GLY A 274 -13.33 -25.81 8.37
N ASP A 275 -14.19 -26.79 8.06
CA ASP A 275 -13.78 -28.08 7.49
C ASP A 275 -14.24 -28.33 6.04
N ILE A 276 -14.77 -27.33 5.34
CA ILE A 276 -15.37 -27.56 4.00
C ILE A 276 -14.37 -27.31 2.84
N PHE A 277 -13.19 -26.73 3.07
CA PHE A 277 -12.33 -26.29 1.94
C PHE A 277 -11.07 -27.12 1.67
N TRP A 278 -10.76 -28.17 2.46
CA TRP A 278 -9.53 -28.96 2.25
C TRP A 278 -9.73 -30.48 2.22
N LYS A 279 -10.90 -30.98 1.75
CA LYS A 279 -11.05 -32.37 1.34
C LYS A 279 -11.64 -32.43 -0.07
N LYS A 280 -10.75 -32.35 -1.05
CA LYS A 280 -10.76 -33.17 -2.27
C LYS A 280 -9.44 -32.99 -2.99
#